data_6a7ad89107fb38d8fe63476afe080c37
#
_entry.id   6a7ad89107fb38d8fe63476afe080c37
#
_cell.length_a   1.000
_cell.length_b   1.000
_cell.length_c   1.000
_cell.angle_alpha   90.00
_cell.angle_beta   90.00
_cell.angle_gamma   90.00
#
_symmetry.space_group_name_H-M   'P 1'
#
loop_
_entity.id
_entity.type
_entity.pdbx_description
1 polymer ?
#
loop_
_entity_poly.entity_id
_entity_poly.type
_entity_poly.pdbx_seq_one_letter_code
_entity_poly.pdbx_strand_id
1 'polypeptide(L)'
;SLGTQPMRSRNAIPHDVIKYYPDLLKEAGYFATNGGKTDYNIGGRDDKACWDPGRGSRAWQKRKPSQPFFGIVNIGDSHESRAHGSNENTKNDPAKMKLHSYHPDLPAIRRTYAKYADAVERMDSIVGATIERLKEDGLYEDTIIVYCSDHGGVLPRSKRFLYSSGIHCPLVVRIPEKWKQWWPAEKPGMTVDRIVSFVDMPKTWLSLAGAKIPETFQGTIFLGDDIEPAPVYHLSFRERADERLDHVRMIRDKQFAYYKNYYPFAPAGQHLAYLWKAQAAPAWEQHHREGKTNEVTGRFFRARVSEEFYDTVDDFDNVKNLIDKPEHQEKIAEMRSTMREMQLELFDSGLLPEQMRMRRAKENGITLYEMVRDPKLYPLAKYLDAADMALVRDKANLAQLTK
;
A
#
# COMPACT_ATOMS: atom_id res chain seq x y z
N SER A 1 0.60 -15.88 -2.02
CA SER A 1 0.12 -14.89 -1.04
C SER A 1 -0.04 -15.50 0.34
N LEU A 2 0.12 -14.67 1.37
CA LEU A 2 -0.31 -14.97 2.74
C LEU A 2 -1.77 -14.52 2.98
N GLY A 3 -2.46 -14.07 1.92
CA GLY A 3 -3.67 -13.30 2.07
C GLY A 3 -3.34 -11.93 2.64
N THR A 4 -3.99 -11.56 3.72
CA THR A 4 -3.77 -10.28 4.39
C THR A 4 -2.84 -10.43 5.61
N GLN A 5 -2.05 -9.41 5.88
CA GLN A 5 -1.11 -9.41 6.99
C GLN A 5 -1.26 -8.13 7.82
N PRO A 6 -1.53 -8.23 9.12
CA PRO A 6 -1.54 -7.07 10.01
C PRO A 6 -0.16 -6.42 10.09
N MET A 7 -0.14 -5.11 10.18
CA MET A 7 1.09 -4.35 10.33
C MET A 7 1.86 -4.80 11.58
N ARG A 8 3.18 -4.97 11.45
CA ARG A 8 4.10 -5.45 12.50
C ARG A 8 3.81 -6.85 13.03
N SER A 9 3.06 -7.67 12.29
CA SER A 9 3.03 -9.10 12.55
C SER A 9 4.37 -9.73 12.17
N ARG A 10 4.70 -10.88 12.75
CA ARG A 10 5.90 -11.65 12.43
C ARG A 10 5.55 -13.11 12.21
N ASN A 11 4.54 -13.34 11.38
CA ASN A 11 4.14 -14.69 11.02
C ASN A 11 5.25 -15.36 10.21
N ALA A 12 5.63 -16.57 10.63
CA ALA A 12 6.55 -17.38 9.85
C ALA A 12 5.90 -17.81 8.52
N ILE A 13 6.73 -17.93 7.49
CA ILE A 13 6.37 -18.48 6.18
C ILE A 13 7.30 -19.66 5.87
N PRO A 14 6.92 -20.58 4.98
CA PRO A 14 7.81 -21.66 4.54
C PRO A 14 8.90 -21.07 3.61
N HIS A 15 10.06 -20.72 4.19
CA HIS A 15 11.16 -20.05 3.48
C HIS A 15 11.85 -20.93 2.43
N ASP A 16 11.65 -22.22 2.46
CA ASP A 16 12.06 -23.19 1.44
C ASP A 16 11.21 -23.08 0.17
N VAL A 17 9.93 -22.77 0.32
CA VAL A 17 8.96 -22.59 -0.78
C VAL A 17 8.91 -21.13 -1.26
N ILE A 18 8.80 -20.20 -0.32
CA ILE A 18 8.65 -18.75 -0.61
C ILE A 18 10.04 -18.10 -0.65
N LYS A 19 10.48 -17.74 -1.85
CA LYS A 19 11.77 -17.08 -2.07
C LYS A 19 11.64 -15.57 -2.01
N TYR A 20 12.73 -14.90 -1.64
CA TYR A 20 12.84 -13.45 -1.64
C TYR A 20 13.51 -13.00 -2.94
N TYR A 21 12.95 -12.00 -3.62
CA TYR A 21 13.50 -11.51 -4.88
C TYR A 21 14.95 -11.02 -4.78
N PRO A 22 15.45 -10.43 -3.65
CA PRO A 22 16.85 -10.07 -3.56
C PRO A 22 17.82 -11.27 -3.58
N ASP A 23 17.40 -12.41 -3.00
CA ASP A 23 18.21 -13.64 -3.07
C ASP A 23 18.31 -14.12 -4.52
N LEU A 24 17.21 -14.10 -5.26
CA LEU A 24 17.16 -14.50 -6.67
C LEU A 24 17.96 -13.55 -7.57
N LEU A 25 17.97 -12.25 -7.27
CA LEU A 25 18.85 -11.29 -7.94
C LEU A 25 20.33 -11.60 -7.69
N LYS A 26 20.70 -11.96 -6.45
CA LYS A 26 22.08 -12.38 -6.13
C LYS A 26 22.47 -13.68 -6.85
N GLU A 27 21.56 -14.65 -6.91
CA GLU A 27 21.74 -15.88 -7.68
C GLU A 27 21.98 -15.59 -9.18
N ALA A 28 21.33 -14.54 -9.72
CA ALA A 28 21.56 -14.06 -11.08
C ALA A 28 22.82 -13.18 -11.23
N GLY A 29 23.64 -13.07 -10.19
CA GLY A 29 24.93 -12.35 -10.22
C GLY A 29 24.88 -10.88 -9.82
N TYR A 30 23.72 -10.33 -9.46
CA TYR A 30 23.59 -8.94 -9.05
C TYR A 30 24.14 -8.71 -7.64
N PHE A 31 24.69 -7.54 -7.42
CA PHE A 31 24.95 -6.99 -6.10
C PHE A 31 23.68 -6.28 -5.63
N ALA A 32 22.96 -6.87 -4.65
CA ALA A 32 21.63 -6.42 -4.23
C ALA A 32 21.68 -5.76 -2.85
N THR A 33 21.42 -4.45 -2.76
CA THR A 33 21.49 -3.68 -1.50
C THR A 33 20.19 -2.98 -1.13
N ASN A 34 19.94 -2.90 0.18
CA ASN A 34 18.91 -2.04 0.75
C ASN A 34 19.52 -1.24 1.91
N GLY A 35 19.60 0.07 1.74
CA GLY A 35 20.33 0.96 2.64
C GLY A 35 19.73 1.16 4.02
N GLY A 36 18.48 0.72 4.28
CA GLY A 36 17.85 1.11 5.54
C GLY A 36 16.67 0.27 6.00
N LYS A 37 15.48 0.56 5.51
CA LYS A 37 14.23 0.04 6.05
C LYS A 37 13.94 -1.38 5.58
N THR A 38 13.67 -2.29 6.51
CA THR A 38 13.41 -3.71 6.26
C THR A 38 12.14 -4.23 6.93
N ASP A 39 11.20 -3.40 7.31
CA ASP A 39 9.96 -3.77 8.03
C ASP A 39 9.07 -4.75 7.22
N TYR A 40 9.57 -5.95 6.89
CA TYR A 40 8.88 -6.92 6.03
C TYR A 40 7.73 -7.65 6.72
N ASN A 41 7.62 -7.53 8.07
CA ASN A 41 6.59 -8.18 8.86
C ASN A 41 6.52 -9.71 8.69
N ILE A 42 7.66 -10.36 8.41
CA ILE A 42 7.79 -11.80 8.21
C ILE A 42 8.69 -12.37 9.30
N GLY A 43 8.26 -13.45 9.94
CA GLY A 43 9.03 -14.18 10.95
C GLY A 43 9.86 -15.31 10.35
N GLY A 44 10.79 -15.85 11.15
CA GLY A 44 11.58 -17.02 10.79
C GLY A 44 12.86 -16.73 10.00
N ARG A 45 13.14 -15.48 9.66
CA ARG A 45 14.38 -15.06 8.98
C ARG A 45 14.76 -13.63 9.41
N ASP A 46 16.04 -13.33 9.46
CA ASP A 46 16.53 -11.94 9.58
C ASP A 46 16.21 -11.17 8.29
N ASP A 47 15.51 -10.06 8.43
CA ASP A 47 15.08 -9.18 7.33
C ASP A 47 16.27 -8.69 6.45
N LYS A 48 17.48 -8.63 7.02
CA LYS A 48 18.67 -8.18 6.31
C LYS A 48 19.41 -9.30 5.58
N ALA A 49 19.14 -10.56 5.88
CA ALA A 49 19.87 -11.69 5.34
C ALA A 49 19.76 -11.86 3.82
N CYS A 50 18.71 -11.28 3.21
CA CYS A 50 18.57 -11.31 1.75
C CYS A 50 19.38 -10.25 1.01
N TRP A 51 20.00 -9.30 1.70
CA TRP A 51 20.74 -8.19 1.09
C TRP A 51 22.24 -8.34 1.23
N ASP A 52 22.97 -7.86 0.23
CA ASP A 52 24.42 -7.70 0.34
C ASP A 52 24.76 -6.55 1.30
N PRO A 53 25.94 -6.58 1.94
CA PRO A 53 26.36 -5.56 2.89
C PRO A 53 26.60 -4.23 2.20
N GLY A 54 25.76 -3.23 2.49
CA GLY A 54 25.89 -1.88 1.98
C GLY A 54 24.85 -0.96 2.59
N ARG A 55 25.24 0.25 2.94
CA ARG A 55 24.34 1.29 3.45
C ARG A 55 24.62 2.62 2.76
N GLY A 56 23.61 3.46 2.72
CA GLY A 56 23.69 4.80 2.17
C GLY A 56 23.44 4.86 0.68
N SER A 57 23.47 6.08 0.17
CA SER A 57 23.05 6.44 -1.18
C SER A 57 24.06 6.08 -2.30
N ARG A 58 25.16 5.40 -1.96
CA ARG A 58 26.20 4.90 -2.88
C ARG A 58 26.58 3.45 -2.57
N ALA A 59 25.68 2.67 -2.00
CA ALA A 59 25.95 1.28 -1.63
C ALA A 59 26.44 0.42 -2.81
N TRP A 60 26.02 0.74 -4.04
CA TRP A 60 26.45 0.08 -5.29
C TRP A 60 27.98 0.14 -5.54
N GLN A 61 28.70 1.07 -4.94
CA GLN A 61 30.18 1.14 -5.07
C GLN A 61 30.91 -0.05 -4.46
N LYS A 62 30.26 -0.82 -3.57
CA LYS A 62 30.84 -2.02 -2.94
C LYS A 62 30.78 -3.27 -3.84
N ARG A 63 30.13 -3.20 -5.00
CA ARG A 63 30.08 -4.29 -5.95
C ARG A 63 31.46 -4.58 -6.57
N LYS A 64 31.65 -5.78 -7.07
CA LYS A 64 32.85 -6.11 -7.86
C LYS A 64 32.86 -5.29 -9.16
N PRO A 65 34.03 -5.06 -9.76
CA PRO A 65 34.10 -4.44 -11.09
C PRO A 65 33.18 -5.17 -12.08
N SER A 66 32.47 -4.40 -12.90
CA SER A 66 31.49 -4.91 -13.91
C SER A 66 30.33 -5.74 -13.38
N GLN A 67 30.18 -5.91 -12.08
CA GLN A 67 29.04 -6.60 -11.50
C GLN A 67 27.79 -5.72 -11.62
N PRO A 68 26.64 -6.23 -12.15
CA PRO A 68 25.40 -5.49 -12.14
C PRO A 68 24.89 -5.30 -10.70
N PHE A 69 24.11 -4.28 -10.47
CA PHE A 69 23.57 -4.01 -9.13
C PHE A 69 22.07 -3.73 -9.13
N PHE A 70 21.45 -4.04 -8.00
CA PHE A 70 20.13 -3.59 -7.61
C PHE A 70 20.26 -2.85 -6.29
N GLY A 71 19.82 -1.60 -6.23
CA GLY A 71 19.98 -0.76 -5.05
C GLY A 71 18.70 -0.08 -4.63
N ILE A 72 18.29 -0.23 -3.36
CA ILE A 72 17.23 0.54 -2.75
C ILE A 72 17.84 1.64 -1.89
N VAL A 73 17.52 2.89 -2.21
CA VAL A 73 17.86 4.07 -1.41
C VAL A 73 16.62 4.54 -0.67
N ASN A 74 16.60 4.34 0.64
CA ASN A 74 15.47 4.75 1.47
C ASN A 74 15.66 6.20 1.92
N ILE A 75 14.71 7.08 1.59
CA ILE A 75 14.73 8.50 1.95
C ILE A 75 13.62 8.75 2.99
N GLY A 76 14.01 9.09 4.22
CA GLY A 76 13.09 9.27 5.34
C GLY A 76 12.56 10.70 5.50
N ASP A 77 12.88 11.63 4.60
CA ASP A 77 12.52 13.03 4.74
C ASP A 77 11.03 13.30 4.49
N SER A 78 10.34 12.46 3.77
CA SER A 78 8.87 12.49 3.62
C SER A 78 8.11 11.56 4.58
N HIS A 79 8.81 10.95 5.55
CA HIS A 79 8.16 10.06 6.53
C HIS A 79 7.18 10.82 7.43
N GLU A 80 6.13 10.14 7.89
CA GLU A 80 5.04 10.71 8.72
C GLU A 80 5.53 11.52 9.92
N SER A 81 6.64 11.12 10.54
CA SER A 81 7.23 11.88 11.66
C SER A 81 7.64 13.31 11.31
N ARG A 82 7.78 13.64 10.03
CA ARG A 82 8.09 15.00 9.59
C ARG A 82 6.89 15.95 9.69
N ALA A 83 5.68 15.41 9.80
CA ALA A 83 4.48 16.17 10.09
C ALA A 83 4.21 16.35 11.61
N HIS A 84 4.98 15.64 12.48
CA HIS A 84 4.77 15.64 13.94
C HIS A 84 5.28 16.91 14.62
N GLY A 85 4.76 17.17 15.82
CA GLY A 85 5.19 18.27 16.70
C GLY A 85 4.78 19.64 16.20
N SER A 86 5.50 20.69 16.63
CA SER A 86 5.19 22.07 16.24
C SER A 86 5.22 22.27 14.72
N ASN A 87 4.27 23.02 14.21
CA ASN A 87 4.14 23.39 12.80
C ASN A 87 4.04 24.93 12.61
N GLU A 88 4.53 25.69 13.59
CA GLU A 88 4.45 27.16 13.56
C GLU A 88 5.40 27.78 12.53
N ASN A 89 6.57 27.18 12.33
CA ASN A 89 7.60 27.67 11.42
C ASN A 89 7.69 26.78 10.19
N THR A 90 7.15 27.24 9.08
CA THR A 90 7.19 26.58 7.78
C THR A 90 7.79 27.49 6.72
N LYS A 91 8.54 26.91 5.77
CA LYS A 91 9.06 27.63 4.59
C LYS A 91 7.92 27.90 3.62
N ASN A 92 7.06 26.91 3.41
CA ASN A 92 5.88 27.02 2.59
C ASN A 92 4.78 27.81 3.33
N ASP A 93 4.07 28.67 2.61
CA ASP A 93 2.98 29.48 3.15
C ASP A 93 1.73 28.63 3.39
N PRO A 94 1.27 28.47 4.65
CA PRO A 94 0.07 27.72 4.96
C PRO A 94 -1.19 28.21 4.23
N ALA A 95 -1.29 29.51 3.93
CA ALA A 95 -2.45 30.08 3.23
C ALA A 95 -2.57 29.59 1.78
N LYS A 96 -1.46 29.18 1.17
CA LYS A 96 -1.39 28.67 -0.22
C LYS A 96 -1.60 27.17 -0.32
N MET A 97 -1.72 26.45 0.80
CA MET A 97 -1.91 25.01 0.79
C MET A 97 -3.29 24.62 0.27
N LYS A 98 -3.32 23.76 -0.75
CA LYS A 98 -4.55 23.14 -1.25
C LYS A 98 -4.90 21.96 -0.35
N LEU A 99 -5.96 22.11 0.41
CA LEU A 99 -6.45 21.04 1.29
C LEU A 99 -7.26 20.02 0.50
N HIS A 100 -7.21 18.76 0.95
CA HIS A 100 -8.19 17.76 0.54
C HIS A 100 -9.59 18.18 1.01
N SER A 101 -10.62 17.90 0.22
CA SER A 101 -12.00 18.31 0.49
C SER A 101 -12.59 17.72 1.77
N TYR A 102 -12.05 16.61 2.25
CA TYR A 102 -12.46 15.97 3.50
C TYR A 102 -11.86 16.63 4.75
N HIS A 103 -10.88 17.51 4.62
CA HIS A 103 -10.33 18.25 5.75
C HIS A 103 -11.07 19.57 5.96
N PRO A 104 -11.43 19.93 7.20
CA PRO A 104 -11.90 21.28 7.48
C PRO A 104 -10.75 22.29 7.33
N ASP A 105 -11.10 23.50 6.91
CA ASP A 105 -10.12 24.57 6.76
C ASP A 105 -9.75 25.17 8.11
N LEU A 106 -8.76 24.57 8.76
CA LEU A 106 -8.26 24.99 10.07
C LEU A 106 -6.79 25.42 9.98
N PRO A 107 -6.37 26.44 10.76
CA PRO A 107 -4.97 26.90 10.75
C PRO A 107 -3.97 25.76 11.07
N ALA A 108 -4.27 24.89 12.01
CA ALA A 108 -3.40 23.77 12.37
C ALA A 108 -3.27 22.76 11.23
N ILE A 109 -4.32 22.53 10.45
CA ILE A 109 -4.30 21.66 9.27
C ILE A 109 -3.46 22.29 8.18
N ARG A 110 -3.71 23.55 7.81
CA ARG A 110 -2.94 24.28 6.79
C ARG A 110 -1.44 24.29 7.12
N ARG A 111 -1.08 24.58 8.38
CA ARG A 111 0.32 24.55 8.83
C ARG A 111 0.93 23.14 8.75
N THR A 112 0.15 22.08 9.04
CA THR A 112 0.65 20.71 8.89
C THR A 112 0.91 20.36 7.43
N TYR A 113 0.07 20.82 6.50
CA TYR A 113 0.30 20.69 5.07
C TYR A 113 1.58 21.41 4.63
N ALA A 114 1.77 22.66 5.04
CA ALA A 114 2.95 23.45 4.70
C ALA A 114 4.24 22.79 5.25
N LYS A 115 4.23 22.33 6.50
CA LYS A 115 5.34 21.60 7.09
C LYS A 115 5.66 20.30 6.34
N TYR A 116 4.65 19.59 5.87
CA TYR A 116 4.87 18.39 5.09
C TYR A 116 5.38 18.72 3.67
N ALA A 117 4.93 19.79 3.06
CA ALA A 117 5.48 20.30 1.79
C ALA A 117 6.98 20.62 1.91
N ASP A 118 7.40 21.27 2.99
CA ASP A 118 8.82 21.50 3.29
C ASP A 118 9.63 20.19 3.38
N ALA A 119 9.02 19.14 3.92
CA ALA A 119 9.64 17.83 4.04
C ALA A 119 9.78 17.14 2.67
N VAL A 120 8.78 17.27 1.80
CA VAL A 120 8.80 16.74 0.42
C VAL A 120 9.86 17.47 -0.42
N GLU A 121 10.02 18.78 -0.30
CA GLU A 121 11.09 19.52 -0.99
C GLU A 121 12.49 19.06 -0.57
N ARG A 122 12.69 18.77 0.73
CA ARG A 122 13.98 18.21 1.19
C ARG A 122 14.21 16.82 0.63
N MET A 123 13.18 15.96 0.59
CA MET A 123 13.25 14.64 0.00
C MET A 123 13.64 14.73 -1.48
N ASP A 124 13.03 15.62 -2.25
CA ASP A 124 13.32 15.85 -3.67
C ASP A 124 14.81 16.23 -3.87
N SER A 125 15.33 17.11 -3.03
CA SER A 125 16.75 17.49 -3.05
C SER A 125 17.69 16.28 -2.83
N ILE A 126 17.29 15.33 -1.97
CA ILE A 126 18.07 14.10 -1.71
C ILE A 126 17.98 13.15 -2.91
N VAL A 127 16.82 13.06 -3.57
CA VAL A 127 16.66 12.29 -4.82
C VAL A 127 17.61 12.86 -5.88
N GLY A 128 17.58 14.18 -6.10
CA GLY A 128 18.47 14.84 -7.03
C GLY A 128 19.94 14.56 -6.74
N ALA A 129 20.39 14.70 -5.49
CA ALA A 129 21.75 14.38 -5.08
C ALA A 129 22.12 12.92 -5.29
N THR A 130 21.17 11.99 -5.17
CA THR A 130 21.40 10.55 -5.43
C THR A 130 21.60 10.29 -6.93
N ILE A 131 20.84 10.96 -7.78
CA ILE A 131 21.00 10.88 -9.23
C ILE A 131 22.34 11.46 -9.67
N GLU A 132 22.78 12.61 -9.12
CA GLU A 132 24.09 13.18 -9.42
C GLU A 132 25.23 12.20 -9.05
N ARG A 133 25.11 11.47 -7.94
CA ARG A 133 26.11 10.44 -7.58
C ARG A 133 26.19 9.29 -8.58
N LEU A 134 25.07 8.90 -9.20
CA LEU A 134 25.10 7.92 -10.29
C LEU A 134 25.80 8.47 -11.54
N LYS A 135 25.65 9.76 -11.84
CA LYS A 135 26.35 10.43 -12.94
C LYS A 135 27.85 10.51 -12.67
N GLU A 136 28.25 10.94 -11.46
CA GLU A 136 29.64 10.98 -11.03
C GLU A 136 30.34 9.60 -11.11
N ASP A 137 29.59 8.54 -10.79
CA ASP A 137 30.10 7.16 -10.87
C ASP A 137 30.08 6.59 -12.30
N GLY A 138 29.62 7.35 -13.30
CA GLY A 138 29.49 6.92 -14.70
C GLY A 138 28.43 5.84 -14.93
N LEU A 139 27.45 5.72 -14.03
CA LEU A 139 26.44 4.65 -14.06
C LEU A 139 25.05 5.12 -14.54
N TYR A 140 24.86 6.41 -14.68
CA TYR A 140 23.54 6.99 -14.97
C TYR A 140 22.92 6.46 -16.27
N GLU A 141 23.72 6.35 -17.34
CA GLU A 141 23.23 5.85 -18.64
C GLU A 141 23.13 4.31 -18.69
N ASP A 142 23.57 3.64 -17.62
CA ASP A 142 23.52 2.20 -17.46
C ASP A 142 22.52 1.74 -16.39
N THR A 143 21.70 2.67 -15.85
CA THR A 143 20.81 2.37 -14.74
C THR A 143 19.38 2.77 -15.03
N ILE A 144 18.43 1.83 -14.90
CA ILE A 144 17.00 2.12 -14.79
C ILE A 144 16.78 2.68 -13.39
N ILE A 145 16.20 3.87 -13.30
CA ILE A 145 15.92 4.54 -12.02
C ILE A 145 14.42 4.52 -11.78
N VAL A 146 14.02 4.00 -10.62
CA VAL A 146 12.63 3.97 -10.18
C VAL A 146 12.50 4.81 -8.93
N TYR A 147 11.67 5.84 -8.97
CA TYR A 147 11.23 6.59 -7.81
C TYR A 147 9.79 6.20 -7.47
N CYS A 148 9.56 5.83 -6.23
CA CYS A 148 8.22 5.55 -5.72
C CYS A 148 8.12 5.89 -4.23
N SER A 149 6.90 6.10 -3.75
CA SER A 149 6.56 6.14 -2.34
C SER A 149 6.02 4.76 -1.90
N ASP A 150 6.23 4.36 -0.65
CA ASP A 150 5.70 3.10 -0.08
C ASP A 150 4.19 3.17 0.23
N HIS A 151 3.61 4.36 0.30
CA HIS A 151 2.19 4.66 0.46
C HIS A 151 1.93 6.10 -0.01
N GLY A 152 0.66 6.52 -0.03
CA GLY A 152 0.28 7.91 -0.31
C GLY A 152 0.71 8.88 0.79
N GLY A 153 0.07 10.04 0.87
CA GLY A 153 0.40 11.11 1.82
C GLY A 153 0.37 10.68 3.29
N VAL A 154 0.91 11.51 4.17
CA VAL A 154 1.02 11.22 5.62
C VAL A 154 0.01 12.00 6.47
N LEU A 155 -0.78 12.85 5.83
CA LEU A 155 -1.83 13.62 6.49
C LEU A 155 -2.98 12.70 6.95
N PRO A 156 -3.79 13.10 7.94
CA PRO A 156 -4.92 12.28 8.38
C PRO A 156 -5.81 11.83 7.22
N ARG A 157 -6.28 10.59 7.26
CA ARG A 157 -7.03 9.89 6.21
C ARG A 157 -6.23 9.50 4.95
N SER A 158 -4.90 9.62 4.96
CA SER A 158 -4.03 9.17 3.87
C SER A 158 -3.35 7.85 4.21
N LYS A 159 -2.13 7.86 4.72
CA LYS A 159 -1.44 6.63 5.18
C LYS A 159 -2.35 5.76 6.05
N ARG A 160 -2.35 4.47 5.84
CA ARG A 160 -3.19 3.44 6.50
C ARG A 160 -4.61 3.30 5.97
N PHE A 161 -5.08 4.18 5.09
CA PHE A 161 -6.43 4.13 4.53
C PHE A 161 -6.38 3.76 3.06
N LEU A 162 -7.40 3.03 2.58
CA LEU A 162 -7.47 2.55 1.20
C LEU A 162 -8.06 3.57 0.22
N TYR A 163 -8.31 4.80 0.67
CA TYR A 163 -8.72 5.90 -0.20
C TYR A 163 -7.57 6.35 -1.10
N SER A 164 -7.86 7.01 -2.22
CA SER A 164 -6.86 7.42 -3.20
C SER A 164 -5.69 8.18 -2.57
N SER A 165 -5.94 9.05 -1.60
CA SER A 165 -4.89 9.77 -0.85
C SER A 165 -3.89 8.87 -0.11
N GLY A 166 -4.28 7.62 0.20
CA GLY A 166 -3.43 6.65 0.91
C GLY A 166 -2.75 5.63 0.02
N ILE A 167 -3.31 5.33 -1.15
CA ILE A 167 -2.83 4.24 -2.01
C ILE A 167 -2.37 4.67 -3.40
N HIS A 168 -2.72 5.87 -3.88
CA HIS A 168 -2.22 6.38 -5.15
C HIS A 168 -0.81 6.92 -4.95
N CYS A 169 0.17 6.01 -5.02
CA CYS A 169 1.58 6.30 -4.84
C CYS A 169 2.20 6.84 -6.12
N PRO A 170 3.09 7.84 -6.07
CA PRO A 170 3.87 8.22 -7.22
C PRO A 170 4.76 7.04 -7.65
N LEU A 171 4.83 6.82 -8.96
CA LEU A 171 5.73 5.89 -9.60
C LEU A 171 6.33 6.55 -10.84
N VAL A 172 7.60 6.89 -10.78
CA VAL A 172 8.33 7.50 -11.89
C VAL A 172 9.47 6.58 -12.29
N VAL A 173 9.54 6.25 -13.58
CA VAL A 173 10.56 5.35 -14.11
C VAL A 173 11.38 6.09 -15.18
N ARG A 174 12.68 6.16 -14.99
CA ARG A 174 13.63 6.57 -16.02
C ARG A 174 14.28 5.34 -16.62
N ILE A 175 14.13 5.16 -17.93
CA ILE A 175 14.78 4.11 -18.71
C ILE A 175 15.80 4.80 -19.64
N PRO A 176 17.09 4.45 -19.57
CA PRO A 176 18.10 4.98 -20.46
C PRO A 176 17.77 4.78 -21.95
N GLU A 177 18.24 5.70 -22.80
CA GLU A 177 18.00 5.67 -24.26
C GLU A 177 18.41 4.35 -24.91
N LYS A 178 19.48 3.71 -24.43
CA LYS A 178 19.95 2.41 -24.96
C LYS A 178 18.93 1.26 -24.78
N TRP A 179 17.93 1.42 -23.89
CA TRP A 179 16.82 0.49 -23.71
C TRP A 179 15.47 1.11 -24.13
N LYS A 180 15.48 1.98 -25.12
CA LYS A 180 14.31 2.66 -25.66
C LYS A 180 13.19 1.71 -26.07
N GLN A 181 13.52 0.48 -26.50
CA GLN A 181 12.52 -0.56 -26.80
C GLN A 181 11.64 -0.92 -25.59
N TRP A 182 12.07 -0.61 -24.36
CA TRP A 182 11.31 -0.84 -23.14
C TRP A 182 10.50 0.38 -22.66
N TRP A 183 10.53 1.48 -23.40
CA TRP A 183 9.74 2.64 -23.04
C TRP A 183 8.25 2.32 -23.15
N PRO A 184 7.45 2.50 -22.08
CA PRO A 184 6.02 2.22 -22.09
C PRO A 184 5.20 3.34 -22.77
N ALA A 185 5.86 4.40 -23.27
CA ALA A 185 5.30 5.56 -23.95
C ALA A 185 6.23 6.00 -25.09
N GLU A 186 5.72 6.78 -26.02
CA GLU A 186 6.46 7.23 -27.21
C GLU A 186 7.71 8.08 -26.89
N LYS A 187 7.65 8.83 -25.79
CA LYS A 187 8.73 9.73 -25.36
C LYS A 187 8.74 9.92 -23.85
N PRO A 188 9.89 10.36 -23.27
CA PRO A 188 9.97 10.75 -21.86
C PRO A 188 8.99 11.88 -21.50
N GLY A 189 8.58 11.91 -20.23
CA GLY A 189 7.67 12.92 -19.69
C GLY A 189 6.17 12.61 -19.88
N MET A 190 5.84 11.49 -20.47
CA MET A 190 4.45 11.03 -20.60
C MET A 190 3.99 10.25 -19.36
N THR A 191 2.68 10.35 -19.09
CA THR A 191 2.00 9.50 -18.12
C THR A 191 1.53 8.21 -18.79
N VAL A 192 1.75 7.08 -18.13
CA VAL A 192 1.31 5.76 -18.58
C VAL A 192 0.10 5.34 -17.77
N ASP A 193 -1.00 5.08 -18.45
CA ASP A 193 -2.26 4.64 -17.86
C ASP A 193 -2.29 3.11 -17.73
N ARG A 194 -1.59 2.58 -16.73
CA ARG A 194 -1.59 1.16 -16.36
C ARG A 194 -1.71 1.05 -14.85
N ILE A 195 -2.55 0.16 -14.37
CA ILE A 195 -2.57 -0.22 -12.96
C ILE A 195 -1.28 -1.00 -12.66
N VAL A 196 -0.49 -0.48 -11.73
CA VAL A 196 0.73 -1.11 -11.22
C VAL A 196 0.64 -1.20 -9.70
N SER A 197 0.93 -2.36 -9.16
CA SER A 197 0.95 -2.62 -7.72
C SER A 197 2.37 -2.94 -7.25
N PHE A 198 2.65 -2.77 -5.95
CA PHE A 198 3.91 -3.23 -5.36
C PHE A 198 4.13 -4.75 -5.50
N VAL A 199 3.07 -5.53 -5.66
CA VAL A 199 3.15 -6.97 -5.93
C VAL A 199 3.77 -7.26 -7.30
N ASP A 200 3.65 -6.34 -8.24
CA ASP A 200 4.20 -6.45 -9.61
C ASP A 200 5.71 -6.20 -9.66
N MET A 201 6.22 -5.41 -8.71
CA MET A 201 7.61 -4.94 -8.70
C MET A 201 8.62 -6.08 -8.62
N PRO A 202 8.54 -7.04 -7.67
CA PRO A 202 9.53 -8.11 -7.57
C PRO A 202 9.62 -8.96 -8.84
N LYS A 203 8.49 -9.29 -9.46
CA LYS A 203 8.43 -10.08 -10.70
C LYS A 203 9.04 -9.31 -11.86
N THR A 204 8.76 -8.00 -11.97
CA THR A 204 9.34 -7.11 -12.98
C THR A 204 10.85 -6.96 -12.81
N TRP A 205 11.33 -6.80 -11.56
CA TRP A 205 12.78 -6.69 -11.31
C TRP A 205 13.54 -7.95 -11.66
N LEU A 206 12.96 -9.12 -11.39
CA LEU A 206 13.56 -10.41 -11.76
C LEU A 206 13.60 -10.60 -13.29
N SER A 207 12.53 -10.26 -14.01
CA SER A 207 12.50 -10.29 -15.48
C SER A 207 13.56 -9.37 -16.08
N LEU A 208 13.62 -8.10 -15.66
CA LEU A 208 14.63 -7.14 -16.13
C LEU A 208 16.07 -7.58 -15.84
N ALA A 209 16.28 -8.36 -14.78
CA ALA A 209 17.58 -8.89 -14.39
C ALA A 209 17.92 -10.21 -15.12
N GLY A 210 17.04 -10.78 -15.91
CA GLY A 210 17.19 -12.12 -16.47
C GLY A 210 17.26 -13.22 -15.42
N ALA A 211 16.70 -12.98 -14.23
CA ALA A 211 16.69 -13.92 -13.12
C ALA A 211 15.51 -14.88 -13.22
N LYS A 212 15.66 -16.08 -12.63
CA LYS A 212 14.57 -17.07 -12.57
C LYS A 212 13.41 -16.52 -11.73
N ILE A 213 12.20 -16.57 -12.25
CA ILE A 213 10.96 -16.19 -11.55
C ILE A 213 10.25 -17.47 -11.09
N PRO A 214 10.16 -17.73 -9.77
CA PRO A 214 9.38 -18.86 -9.25
C PRO A 214 7.86 -18.68 -9.49
N GLU A 215 7.15 -19.77 -9.69
CA GLU A 215 5.68 -19.78 -9.87
C GLU A 215 4.91 -19.20 -8.67
N THR A 216 5.53 -19.18 -7.49
CA THR A 216 4.94 -18.60 -6.28
C THR A 216 4.88 -17.06 -6.29
N PHE A 217 5.57 -16.40 -7.25
CA PHE A 217 5.51 -14.95 -7.39
C PHE A 217 4.18 -14.54 -8.02
N GLN A 218 3.51 -13.63 -7.36
CA GLN A 218 2.28 -12.99 -7.84
C GLN A 218 2.58 -11.66 -8.52
N GLY A 219 1.54 -11.04 -9.05
CA GLY A 219 1.66 -9.80 -9.80
C GLY A 219 1.98 -10.02 -11.28
N THR A 220 2.11 -8.93 -12.02
CA THR A 220 2.35 -8.90 -13.46
C THR A 220 3.66 -8.17 -13.79
N ILE A 221 4.36 -8.62 -14.81
CA ILE A 221 5.52 -7.90 -15.36
C ILE A 221 5.01 -6.68 -16.13
N PHE A 222 5.39 -5.48 -15.70
CA PHE A 222 4.92 -4.24 -16.31
C PHE A 222 5.98 -3.49 -17.13
N LEU A 223 7.22 -4.00 -17.16
CA LEU A 223 8.34 -3.36 -17.84
C LEU A 223 9.32 -4.41 -18.38
N GLY A 224 9.96 -4.16 -19.53
CA GLY A 224 10.96 -5.05 -20.16
C GLY A 224 10.40 -5.81 -21.36
N ASP A 225 11.08 -6.88 -21.74
CA ASP A 225 10.70 -7.68 -22.91
C ASP A 225 9.51 -8.61 -22.64
N ASP A 226 9.33 -9.03 -21.38
CA ASP A 226 8.32 -10.01 -20.95
C ASP A 226 7.05 -9.37 -20.38
N ILE A 227 6.67 -8.19 -20.88
CA ILE A 227 5.47 -7.47 -20.37
C ILE A 227 4.24 -8.35 -20.47
N GLU A 228 3.56 -8.53 -19.33
CA GLU A 228 2.28 -9.24 -19.24
C GLU A 228 1.09 -8.28 -19.43
N PRO A 229 -0.10 -8.80 -19.76
CA PRO A 229 -1.32 -7.98 -19.84
C PRO A 229 -1.55 -7.17 -18.56
N ALA A 230 -2.01 -5.94 -18.71
CA ALA A 230 -2.34 -5.09 -17.56
C ALA A 230 -3.51 -5.69 -16.77
N PRO A 231 -3.46 -5.72 -15.43
CA PRO A 231 -4.60 -6.14 -14.65
C PRO A 231 -5.76 -5.17 -14.82
N VAL A 232 -6.98 -5.71 -14.95
CA VAL A 232 -8.20 -4.90 -14.98
C VAL A 232 -8.52 -4.38 -13.59
N TYR A 233 -8.31 -5.21 -12.57
CA TYR A 233 -8.60 -4.92 -11.19
C TYR A 233 -7.39 -5.10 -10.29
N HIS A 234 -7.36 -4.31 -9.21
CA HIS A 234 -6.41 -4.47 -8.10
C HIS A 234 -7.17 -4.56 -6.77
N LEU A 235 -6.85 -5.59 -5.98
CA LEU A 235 -7.37 -5.78 -4.63
C LEU A 235 -6.39 -5.20 -3.60
N SER A 236 -6.91 -4.34 -2.74
CA SER A 236 -6.21 -3.80 -1.58
C SER A 236 -6.91 -4.18 -0.28
N PHE A 237 -6.16 -4.23 0.81
CA PHE A 237 -6.71 -4.58 2.10
C PHE A 237 -6.18 -3.68 3.21
N ARG A 238 -6.99 -3.51 4.24
CA ARG A 238 -6.60 -2.94 5.52
C ARG A 238 -7.02 -3.88 6.63
N GLU A 239 -6.07 -4.21 7.47
CA GLU A 239 -6.25 -4.95 8.73
C GLU A 239 -5.93 -4.03 9.91
N ARG A 240 -5.57 -4.63 11.06
CA ARG A 240 -5.04 -3.87 12.18
C ARG A 240 -3.87 -2.98 11.71
N ALA A 241 -4.04 -1.69 11.94
CA ALA A 241 -3.00 -0.70 11.71
C ALA A 241 -2.60 -0.07 13.06
N ASP A 242 -1.31 -0.17 13.41
CA ASP A 242 -0.79 0.17 14.73
C ASP A 242 -1.62 -0.52 15.86
N GLU A 243 -2.25 0.23 16.76
CA GLU A 243 -3.05 -0.27 17.88
C GLU A 243 -4.56 -0.40 17.59
N ARG A 244 -5.01 -0.13 16.36
CA ARG A 244 -6.44 -0.13 16.03
C ARG A 244 -6.81 -1.24 15.07
N LEU A 245 -7.87 -1.96 15.44
CA LEU A 245 -8.51 -2.92 14.56
C LEU A 245 -9.34 -2.21 13.51
N ASP A 246 -9.20 -2.67 12.29
CA ASP A 246 -10.07 -2.35 11.18
C ASP A 246 -10.13 -3.56 10.26
N HIS A 247 -11.08 -3.59 9.35
CA HIS A 247 -11.16 -4.66 8.36
C HIS A 247 -11.87 -4.12 7.12
N VAL A 248 -11.08 -3.75 6.13
CA VAL A 248 -11.56 -3.20 4.87
C VAL A 248 -10.93 -3.94 3.72
N ARG A 249 -11.72 -4.22 2.69
CA ARG A 249 -11.25 -4.63 1.37
C ARG A 249 -11.68 -3.60 0.35
N MET A 250 -10.83 -3.34 -0.61
CA MET A 250 -11.10 -2.44 -1.70
C MET A 250 -10.62 -3.07 -3.00
N ILE A 251 -11.48 -3.10 -4.00
CA ILE A 251 -11.12 -3.41 -5.38
C ILE A 251 -11.27 -2.15 -6.22
N ARG A 252 -10.34 -1.92 -7.12
CA ARG A 252 -10.42 -0.79 -8.05
C ARG A 252 -10.02 -1.21 -9.46
N ASP A 253 -10.63 -0.56 -10.42
CA ASP A 253 -10.13 -0.45 -11.79
C ASP A 253 -9.52 0.94 -12.04
N LYS A 254 -9.38 1.37 -13.27
CA LYS A 254 -8.84 2.68 -13.62
C LYS A 254 -9.71 3.85 -13.19
N GLN A 255 -11.02 3.66 -13.11
CA GLN A 255 -11.99 4.71 -12.82
C GLN A 255 -12.64 4.54 -11.46
N PHE A 256 -13.11 3.34 -11.14
CA PHE A 256 -13.95 3.10 -9.97
C PHE A 256 -13.20 2.36 -8.86
N ALA A 257 -13.63 2.62 -7.62
CA ALA A 257 -13.20 1.87 -6.44
C ALA A 257 -14.43 1.47 -5.62
N TYR A 258 -14.54 0.16 -5.36
CA TYR A 258 -15.55 -0.45 -4.50
C TYR A 258 -14.91 -0.92 -3.21
N TYR A 259 -15.54 -0.56 -2.08
CA TYR A 259 -15.06 -0.87 -0.72
C TYR A 259 -16.07 -1.73 0.00
N LYS A 260 -15.56 -2.69 0.77
CA LYS A 260 -16.32 -3.48 1.72
C LYS A 260 -15.74 -3.31 3.12
N ASN A 261 -16.52 -2.70 4.00
CA ASN A 261 -16.18 -2.45 5.39
C ASN A 261 -16.76 -3.57 6.25
N TYR A 262 -15.92 -4.50 6.68
CA TYR A 262 -16.35 -5.59 7.57
C TYR A 262 -16.49 -5.14 9.04
N TYR A 263 -16.03 -3.93 9.34
CA TYR A 263 -16.08 -3.30 10.67
C TYR A 263 -16.78 -1.92 10.62
N PRO A 264 -18.04 -1.86 10.09
CA PRO A 264 -18.66 -0.58 9.76
C PRO A 264 -19.11 0.21 11.01
N PHE A 265 -19.29 -0.42 12.15
CA PHE A 265 -19.65 0.24 13.40
C PHE A 265 -18.54 1.11 14.00
N ALA A 266 -17.29 0.89 13.61
CA ALA A 266 -16.16 1.72 14.01
C ALA A 266 -15.91 2.83 12.96
N PRO A 267 -15.57 4.06 13.39
CA PRO A 267 -15.16 5.11 12.46
C PRO A 267 -13.81 4.76 11.81
N ALA A 268 -13.55 5.33 10.64
CA ALA A 268 -12.22 5.26 10.04
C ALA A 268 -11.18 6.01 10.89
N GLY A 269 -11.58 7.15 11.45
CA GLY A 269 -10.76 8.04 12.29
C GLY A 269 -10.64 7.59 13.74
N GLN A 270 -10.37 6.31 13.99
CA GLN A 270 -10.01 5.83 15.32
C GLN A 270 -8.70 6.51 15.78
N HIS A 271 -8.62 6.87 17.05
CA HIS A 271 -7.40 7.48 17.60
C HIS A 271 -6.19 6.55 17.44
N LEU A 272 -5.16 7.04 16.77
CA LEU A 272 -3.87 6.38 16.58
C LEU A 272 -2.77 7.26 17.17
N ALA A 273 -2.14 6.81 18.25
CA ALA A 273 -1.18 7.61 19.01
C ALA A 273 -0.05 8.19 18.14
N TYR A 274 0.37 7.47 17.11
CA TYR A 274 1.40 7.96 16.20
C TYR A 274 0.88 9.05 15.25
N LEU A 275 -0.29 8.89 14.66
CA LEU A 275 -0.90 9.88 13.76
C LEU A 275 -1.29 11.16 14.51
N TRP A 276 -1.77 11.03 15.76
CA TRP A 276 -2.17 12.18 16.60
C TRP A 276 -0.99 13.05 17.08
N LYS A 277 0.26 12.67 16.81
CA LYS A 277 1.43 13.56 16.98
C LYS A 277 1.49 14.68 15.94
N ALA A 278 0.81 14.55 14.82
CA ALA A 278 0.63 15.62 13.84
C ALA A 278 -0.54 16.51 14.25
N GLN A 279 -0.33 17.81 14.41
CA GLN A 279 -1.33 18.75 14.95
C GLN A 279 -2.65 18.79 14.16
N ALA A 280 -2.63 18.39 12.89
CA ALA A 280 -3.85 18.29 12.07
C ALA A 280 -4.86 17.31 12.65
N ALA A 281 -4.44 16.14 13.17
CA ALA A 281 -5.35 15.10 13.63
C ALA A 281 -6.14 15.51 14.89
N PRO A 282 -5.50 15.96 16.01
CA PRO A 282 -6.22 16.42 17.18
C PRO A 282 -7.06 17.67 16.91
N ALA A 283 -6.58 18.59 16.06
CA ALA A 283 -7.37 19.79 15.71
C ALA A 283 -8.65 19.43 14.94
N TRP A 284 -8.58 18.46 14.02
CA TRP A 284 -9.74 17.98 13.29
C TRP A 284 -10.72 17.23 14.19
N GLU A 285 -10.21 16.36 15.07
CA GLU A 285 -11.04 15.65 16.06
C GLU A 285 -11.76 16.62 16.98
N GLN A 286 -11.06 17.63 17.51
CA GLN A 286 -11.66 18.65 18.38
C GLN A 286 -12.77 19.44 17.65
N HIS A 287 -12.51 19.86 16.41
CA HIS A 287 -13.50 20.56 15.58
C HIS A 287 -14.75 19.69 15.35
N HIS A 288 -14.57 18.39 15.18
CA HIS A 288 -15.67 17.43 15.07
C HIS A 288 -16.46 17.30 16.38
N ARG A 289 -15.77 17.15 17.52
CA ARG A 289 -16.41 17.04 18.84
C ARG A 289 -17.22 18.29 19.21
N GLU A 290 -16.82 19.44 18.73
CA GLU A 290 -17.54 20.72 18.86
C GLU A 290 -18.74 20.83 17.91
N GLY A 291 -19.05 19.83 17.11
CA GLY A 291 -20.16 19.83 16.17
C GLY A 291 -19.97 20.77 14.97
N LYS A 292 -18.75 21.23 14.69
CA LYS A 292 -18.46 22.21 13.64
C LYS A 292 -18.14 21.59 12.26
N THR A 293 -18.04 20.27 12.16
CA THR A 293 -17.83 19.58 10.88
C THR A 293 -19.13 19.44 10.10
N ASN A 294 -19.04 19.52 8.77
CA ASN A 294 -20.13 19.18 7.87
C ASN A 294 -20.23 17.67 7.61
N GLU A 295 -21.06 17.24 6.66
CA GLU A 295 -21.21 15.83 6.30
C GLU A 295 -19.90 15.21 5.82
N VAL A 296 -19.17 15.88 4.95
CA VAL A 296 -17.93 15.41 4.35
C VAL A 296 -16.80 15.39 5.38
N THR A 297 -16.57 16.52 6.03
CA THR A 297 -15.46 16.68 7.00
C THR A 297 -15.69 15.94 8.32
N GLY A 298 -16.92 15.53 8.63
CA GLY A 298 -17.24 14.76 9.83
C GLY A 298 -17.28 13.25 9.60
N ARG A 299 -17.35 12.78 8.35
CA ARG A 299 -17.49 11.34 8.01
C ARG A 299 -16.38 10.48 8.60
N PHE A 300 -15.16 11.00 8.63
CA PHE A 300 -13.99 10.29 9.16
C PHE A 300 -14.17 9.80 10.60
N PHE A 301 -14.93 10.52 11.41
CA PHE A 301 -15.17 10.24 12.83
C PHE A 301 -16.52 9.56 13.12
N ARG A 302 -17.29 9.22 12.10
CA ARG A 302 -18.59 8.54 12.26
C ARG A 302 -18.50 7.06 11.90
N ALA A 303 -19.46 6.28 12.36
CA ALA A 303 -19.64 4.91 11.87
C ALA A 303 -19.80 4.92 10.35
N ARG A 304 -19.28 3.87 9.71
CA ARG A 304 -19.26 3.73 8.25
C ARG A 304 -20.48 2.94 7.77
N VAL A 305 -20.73 3.05 6.48
CA VAL A 305 -21.59 2.10 5.77
C VAL A 305 -20.81 0.82 5.46
N SER A 306 -21.52 -0.28 5.24
CA SER A 306 -20.88 -1.59 4.92
C SER A 306 -20.20 -1.59 3.55
N GLU A 307 -20.75 -0.83 2.60
CA GLU A 307 -20.21 -0.73 1.24
C GLU A 307 -20.08 0.72 0.80
N GLU A 308 -19.01 1.02 0.05
CA GLU A 308 -18.80 2.35 -0.53
C GLU A 308 -18.37 2.16 -2.00
N PHE A 309 -18.78 3.11 -2.86
CA PHE A 309 -18.40 3.11 -4.28
C PHE A 309 -18.09 4.53 -4.74
N TYR A 310 -16.93 4.71 -5.39
CA TYR A 310 -16.46 6.02 -5.80
C TYR A 310 -15.94 6.01 -7.24
N ASP A 311 -16.22 7.10 -7.98
CA ASP A 311 -15.48 7.44 -9.19
C ASP A 311 -14.17 8.14 -8.78
N THR A 312 -13.03 7.46 -8.93
CA THR A 312 -11.74 7.97 -8.45
C THR A 312 -11.08 8.96 -9.41
N VAL A 313 -11.64 9.16 -10.58
CA VAL A 313 -11.20 10.17 -11.56
C VAL A 313 -11.85 11.51 -11.24
N ASP A 314 -13.18 11.52 -11.08
CA ASP A 314 -13.93 12.74 -10.79
C ASP A 314 -13.93 13.12 -9.30
N ASP A 315 -13.69 12.16 -8.42
CA ASP A 315 -13.66 12.30 -6.96
C ASP A 315 -12.41 11.64 -6.36
N PHE A 316 -11.24 12.20 -6.64
CA PHE A 316 -9.97 11.72 -6.08
C PHE A 316 -10.00 11.62 -4.56
N ASP A 317 -10.73 12.50 -3.88
CA ASP A 317 -10.82 12.54 -2.42
C ASP A 317 -11.75 11.46 -1.83
N ASN A 318 -12.49 10.72 -2.67
CA ASN A 318 -13.45 9.69 -2.25
C ASN A 318 -14.46 10.23 -1.21
N VAL A 319 -15.13 11.32 -1.55
CA VAL A 319 -16.12 11.96 -0.68
C VAL A 319 -17.57 11.83 -1.18
N LYS A 320 -17.77 11.47 -2.44
CA LYS A 320 -19.10 11.27 -3.05
C LYS A 320 -19.37 9.78 -3.17
N ASN A 321 -19.95 9.17 -2.13
CA ASN A 321 -20.33 7.75 -2.20
C ASN A 321 -21.48 7.53 -3.18
N LEU A 322 -21.26 6.71 -4.20
CA LEU A 322 -22.20 6.40 -5.28
C LEU A 322 -22.89 5.04 -5.10
N ILE A 323 -22.76 4.40 -3.93
CA ILE A 323 -23.23 3.02 -3.70
C ILE A 323 -24.72 2.82 -3.99
N ASP A 324 -25.54 3.81 -3.72
CA ASP A 324 -27.01 3.74 -3.90
C ASP A 324 -27.47 4.28 -5.26
N LYS A 325 -26.56 4.63 -6.16
CA LYS A 325 -26.91 5.20 -7.46
C LYS A 325 -27.35 4.12 -8.43
N PRO A 326 -28.58 4.20 -9.00
CA PRO A 326 -29.12 3.18 -9.91
C PRO A 326 -28.23 2.92 -11.13
N GLU A 327 -27.65 3.95 -11.69
CA GLU A 327 -26.78 3.91 -12.87
C GLU A 327 -25.45 3.14 -12.66
N HIS A 328 -25.07 2.87 -11.41
CA HIS A 328 -23.85 2.15 -11.07
C HIS A 328 -24.07 0.73 -10.56
N GLN A 329 -25.32 0.27 -10.41
CA GLN A 329 -25.60 -1.02 -9.74
C GLN A 329 -25.00 -2.22 -10.48
N GLU A 330 -24.97 -2.21 -11.81
CA GLU A 330 -24.32 -3.27 -12.60
C GLU A 330 -22.80 -3.34 -12.32
N LYS A 331 -22.13 -2.18 -12.36
CA LYS A 331 -20.69 -2.08 -12.08
C LYS A 331 -20.37 -2.46 -10.62
N ILE A 332 -21.19 -2.06 -9.69
CA ILE A 332 -21.07 -2.43 -8.27
C ILE A 332 -21.20 -3.95 -8.10
N ALA A 333 -22.16 -4.57 -8.76
CA ALA A 333 -22.36 -6.02 -8.70
C ALA A 333 -21.17 -6.78 -9.30
N GLU A 334 -20.66 -6.34 -10.44
CA GLU A 334 -19.43 -6.87 -11.06
C GLU A 334 -18.24 -6.79 -10.10
N MET A 335 -17.97 -5.60 -9.55
CA MET A 335 -16.82 -5.41 -8.65
C MET A 335 -16.95 -6.17 -7.34
N ARG A 336 -18.18 -6.33 -6.82
CA ARG A 336 -18.45 -7.15 -5.62
C ARG A 336 -18.14 -8.62 -5.88
N SER A 337 -18.55 -9.17 -7.03
CA SER A 337 -18.25 -10.56 -7.43
C SER A 337 -16.74 -10.75 -7.62
N THR A 338 -16.11 -9.88 -8.38
CA THR A 338 -14.66 -9.94 -8.66
C THR A 338 -13.85 -9.83 -7.36
N MET A 339 -14.24 -8.94 -6.44
CA MET A 339 -13.58 -8.85 -5.12
C MET A 339 -13.63 -10.20 -4.38
N ARG A 340 -14.79 -10.85 -4.36
CA ARG A 340 -14.94 -12.16 -3.72
C ARG A 340 -14.06 -13.22 -4.38
N GLU A 341 -14.03 -13.28 -5.70
CA GLU A 341 -13.19 -14.19 -6.45
C GLU A 341 -11.71 -13.99 -6.12
N MET A 342 -11.23 -12.74 -6.14
CA MET A 342 -9.86 -12.40 -5.76
C MET A 342 -9.54 -12.73 -4.30
N GLN A 343 -10.49 -12.53 -3.37
CA GLN A 343 -10.30 -12.94 -1.96
C GLN A 343 -10.09 -14.47 -1.84
N LEU A 344 -10.85 -15.25 -2.58
CA LEU A 344 -10.72 -16.72 -2.60
C LEU A 344 -9.38 -17.14 -3.21
N GLU A 345 -9.01 -16.58 -4.35
CA GLU A 345 -7.76 -16.87 -5.06
C GLU A 345 -6.52 -16.52 -4.22
N LEU A 346 -6.56 -15.38 -3.54
CA LEU A 346 -5.45 -14.88 -2.73
C LEU A 346 -5.42 -15.50 -1.31
N PHE A 347 -6.35 -16.36 -0.96
CA PHE A 347 -6.48 -16.94 0.38
C PHE A 347 -6.55 -15.85 1.47
N ASP A 348 -7.51 -14.93 1.35
CA ASP A 348 -7.67 -13.81 2.29
C ASP A 348 -7.77 -14.31 3.74
N SER A 349 -6.72 -14.15 4.50
CA SER A 349 -6.63 -14.65 5.89
C SER A 349 -7.37 -13.77 6.90
N GLY A 350 -7.83 -12.59 6.50
CA GLY A 350 -8.37 -11.56 7.39
C GLY A 350 -9.73 -11.86 8.00
N LEU A 351 -10.47 -12.85 7.51
CA LEU A 351 -11.82 -13.19 8.00
C LEU A 351 -11.81 -13.83 9.39
N LEU A 352 -10.66 -14.26 9.89
CA LEU A 352 -10.47 -14.66 11.28
C LEU A 352 -9.62 -13.62 12.04
N PRO A 353 -9.96 -13.35 13.31
CA PRO A 353 -9.12 -12.52 14.16
C PRO A 353 -7.67 -13.01 14.21
N GLU A 354 -6.70 -12.06 14.22
CA GLU A 354 -5.27 -12.35 14.15
C GLU A 354 -4.82 -13.44 15.14
N GLN A 355 -5.25 -13.35 16.39
CA GLN A 355 -4.90 -14.33 17.41
C GLN A 355 -5.50 -15.73 17.15
N MET A 356 -6.72 -15.80 16.60
CA MET A 356 -7.36 -17.08 16.29
C MET A 356 -6.64 -17.82 15.17
N ARG A 357 -6.28 -17.12 14.08
CA ARG A 357 -5.56 -17.73 12.96
C ARG A 357 -4.16 -18.18 13.37
N MET A 358 -3.45 -17.38 14.17
CA MET A 358 -2.13 -17.76 14.70
C MET A 358 -2.21 -18.98 15.62
N ARG A 359 -3.20 -19.02 16.54
CA ARG A 359 -3.42 -20.13 17.43
C ARG A 359 -3.74 -21.40 16.65
N ARG A 360 -4.66 -21.34 15.68
CA ARG A 360 -5.05 -22.49 14.84
C ARG A 360 -3.88 -23.04 14.05
N ALA A 361 -3.05 -22.21 13.45
CA ALA A 361 -1.83 -22.65 12.77
C ALA A 361 -0.87 -23.36 13.74
N LYS A 362 -0.62 -22.77 14.92
CA LYS A 362 0.25 -23.35 15.95
C LYS A 362 -0.27 -24.69 16.47
N GLU A 363 -1.56 -24.81 16.77
CA GLU A 363 -2.19 -26.04 17.26
C GLU A 363 -2.08 -27.19 16.25
N ASN A 364 -2.00 -26.89 14.96
CA ASN A 364 -1.81 -27.88 13.89
C ASN A 364 -0.34 -28.05 13.47
N GLY A 365 0.60 -27.36 14.11
CA GLY A 365 2.03 -27.48 13.80
C GLY A 365 2.45 -26.99 12.42
N ILE A 366 1.67 -26.07 11.83
CA ILE A 366 1.86 -25.54 10.47
C ILE A 366 1.98 -24.01 10.46
N THR A 367 2.45 -23.47 9.35
CA THR A 367 2.50 -22.02 9.14
C THR A 367 1.11 -21.45 8.84
N LEU A 368 0.95 -20.13 8.99
CA LEU A 368 -0.27 -19.44 8.55
C LEU A 368 -0.50 -19.61 7.04
N TYR A 369 0.57 -19.64 6.26
CA TYR A 369 0.52 -19.87 4.81
C TYR A 369 -0.14 -21.21 4.45
N GLU A 370 0.24 -22.27 5.15
CA GLU A 370 -0.33 -23.62 4.97
C GLU A 370 -1.76 -23.68 5.49
N MET A 371 -2.01 -23.10 6.67
CA MET A 371 -3.33 -23.12 7.29
C MET A 371 -4.41 -22.49 6.39
N VAL A 372 -4.16 -21.35 5.78
CA VAL A 372 -5.18 -20.67 4.95
C VAL A 372 -5.47 -21.38 3.63
N ARG A 373 -4.63 -22.35 3.25
CA ARG A 373 -4.80 -23.20 2.06
C ARG A 373 -5.47 -24.53 2.37
N ASP A 374 -5.65 -24.85 3.63
CA ASP A 374 -6.40 -26.03 4.04
C ASP A 374 -7.89 -25.66 4.26
N PRO A 375 -8.83 -26.09 3.39
CA PRO A 375 -10.24 -25.75 3.50
C PRO A 375 -10.93 -26.34 4.74
N LYS A 376 -10.32 -27.33 5.41
CA LYS A 376 -10.81 -27.87 6.69
C LYS A 376 -10.46 -26.95 7.85
N LEU A 377 -9.28 -26.35 7.80
CA LEU A 377 -8.80 -25.42 8.81
C LEU A 377 -9.27 -23.99 8.55
N TYR A 378 -9.44 -23.62 7.28
CA TYR A 378 -9.84 -22.28 6.88
C TYR A 378 -10.86 -22.31 5.72
N PRO A 379 -12.14 -22.61 6.00
CA PRO A 379 -13.20 -22.65 4.99
C PRO A 379 -13.59 -21.23 4.56
N LEU A 380 -12.71 -20.56 3.82
CA LEU A 380 -12.79 -19.13 3.48
C LEU A 380 -14.14 -18.74 2.85
N ALA A 381 -14.67 -19.56 1.93
CA ALA A 381 -15.96 -19.26 1.31
C ALA A 381 -17.10 -19.14 2.35
N LYS A 382 -17.13 -20.02 3.34
CA LYS A 382 -18.13 -19.99 4.43
C LYS A 382 -17.94 -18.74 5.32
N TYR A 383 -16.68 -18.32 5.56
CA TYR A 383 -16.41 -17.12 6.34
C TYR A 383 -16.86 -15.86 5.59
N LEU A 384 -16.66 -15.80 4.28
CA LEU A 384 -17.16 -14.72 3.44
C LEU A 384 -18.69 -14.67 3.47
N ASP A 385 -19.39 -15.82 3.34
CA ASP A 385 -20.85 -15.88 3.42
C ASP A 385 -21.38 -15.41 4.78
N ALA A 386 -20.73 -15.85 5.87
CA ALA A 386 -21.12 -15.43 7.22
C ALA A 386 -20.88 -13.93 7.43
N ALA A 387 -19.77 -13.39 6.93
CA ALA A 387 -19.47 -11.96 7.00
C ALA A 387 -20.51 -11.14 6.22
N ASP A 388 -20.89 -11.59 5.04
CA ASP A 388 -21.91 -10.92 4.21
C ASP A 388 -23.29 -10.91 4.90
N MET A 389 -23.71 -12.05 5.46
CA MET A 389 -24.95 -12.11 6.26
C MET A 389 -24.91 -11.17 7.47
N ALA A 390 -23.77 -11.08 8.16
CA ALA A 390 -23.61 -10.19 9.31
C ALA A 390 -23.71 -8.71 8.93
N LEU A 391 -23.22 -8.34 7.75
CA LEU A 391 -23.26 -6.96 7.26
C LEU A 391 -24.68 -6.50 6.87
N VAL A 392 -25.54 -7.41 6.44
CA VAL A 392 -26.96 -7.11 6.15
C VAL A 392 -27.72 -6.71 7.41
N ARG A 393 -27.27 -7.14 8.60
CA ARG A 393 -27.87 -6.85 9.91
C ARG A 393 -29.35 -7.28 10.02
N ASP A 394 -29.76 -8.31 9.30
CA ASP A 394 -31.09 -8.90 9.43
C ASP A 394 -31.10 -9.87 10.62
N LYS A 395 -32.10 -9.71 11.52
CA LYS A 395 -32.27 -10.62 12.65
C LYS A 395 -32.56 -12.07 12.22
N ALA A 396 -33.14 -12.27 11.04
CA ALA A 396 -33.33 -13.61 10.48
C ALA A 396 -32.01 -14.39 10.25
N ASN A 397 -30.88 -13.67 10.05
CA ASN A 397 -29.57 -14.27 9.85
C ASN A 397 -28.92 -14.77 11.16
N LEU A 398 -29.41 -14.36 12.34
CA LEU A 398 -28.77 -14.69 13.63
C LEU A 398 -28.70 -16.21 13.86
N ALA A 399 -29.75 -16.96 13.50
CA ALA A 399 -29.79 -18.41 13.66
C ALA A 399 -28.75 -19.15 12.79
N GLN A 400 -28.34 -18.58 11.67
CA GLN A 400 -27.31 -19.14 10.80
C GLN A 400 -25.91 -18.71 11.24
N LEU A 401 -25.74 -17.51 11.78
CA LEU A 401 -24.47 -17.00 12.28
C LEU A 401 -24.00 -17.64 13.59
N THR A 402 -24.90 -18.29 14.33
CA THR A 402 -24.62 -18.98 15.60
C THR A 402 -24.32 -20.46 15.45
N LYS A 403 -24.44 -21.03 14.26
CA LYS A 403 -24.06 -22.41 13.88
C LYS A 403 -22.62 -22.47 13.33
#